data_b8b72ae83be87d0aa232d3958c588a5a
#
_entry.id   b8b72ae83be87d0aa232d3958c588a5a
#
_cell.length_a   1.000
_cell.length_b   1.000
_cell.length_c   1.000
_cell.angle_alpha   90.00
_cell.angle_beta   90.00
_cell.angle_gamma   90.00
#
_symmetry.space_group_name_H-M   'P 1'
#
loop_
_entity.id
_entity.type
_entity.pdbx_description
1 polymer ?
#
loop_
_entity_poly.entity_id
_entity_poly.type
_entity_poly.pdbx_seq_one_letter_code
_entity_poly.pdbx_strand_id
1 'polypeptide(L)'
;SKALYVMFSDIDLATPIEESLKLIEKAGNYDIVIGSRSGRRKGAPVLRRIMSYGAILVKNTVLGLNNLKDTQCGFKLFKRNAALDIITRLKVFHDEHEATGSSVSAGFDLEFLYIATKLKYKISEVPVSWQHVETKNVNFISDTIESLKDILKIKYYSLTNKYDLKA
;
A
#
# COMPACT_ATOMS: atom_id res chain seq x y z
N SER A 1 6.33 -0.67 23.64
CA SER A 1 6.85 -1.89 23.02
C SER A 1 8.31 -1.71 22.65
N LYS A 2 9.14 -2.73 22.93
CA LYS A 2 10.57 -2.77 22.54
C LYS A 2 10.77 -3.40 21.15
N ALA A 3 9.71 -3.61 20.38
CA ALA A 3 9.78 -4.18 19.04
C ALA A 3 10.64 -3.31 18.12
N LEU A 4 11.53 -3.92 17.37
CA LEU A 4 12.38 -3.25 16.37
C LEU A 4 11.62 -3.05 15.05
N TYR A 5 10.71 -3.94 14.75
CA TYR A 5 9.90 -3.96 13.53
C TYR A 5 8.42 -4.03 13.85
N VAL A 6 7.62 -3.51 12.93
CA VAL A 6 6.16 -3.59 12.93
C VAL A 6 5.75 -4.23 11.61
N MET A 7 4.90 -5.24 11.66
CA MET A 7 4.39 -5.92 10.48
C MET A 7 2.90 -5.62 10.33
N PHE A 8 2.51 -5.34 9.10
CA PHE A 8 1.14 -5.24 8.66
C PHE A 8 0.81 -6.46 7.79
N SER A 9 -0.30 -7.11 8.07
CA SER A 9 -0.82 -8.26 7.30
C SER A 9 -2.33 -8.18 7.19
N ASP A 10 -2.86 -8.53 6.01
CA ASP A 10 -4.30 -8.71 5.85
C ASP A 10 -4.80 -9.83 6.78
N ILE A 11 -5.99 -9.64 7.35
CA ILE A 11 -6.57 -10.57 8.34
C ILE A 11 -6.97 -11.93 7.73
N ASP A 12 -7.20 -11.95 6.41
CA ASP A 12 -7.57 -13.17 5.68
C ASP A 12 -6.38 -14.09 5.40
N LEU A 13 -5.16 -13.64 5.72
CA LEU A 13 -3.90 -14.37 5.50
C LEU A 13 -3.75 -14.87 4.04
N ALA A 14 -4.27 -14.12 3.08
CA ALA A 14 -4.09 -14.41 1.65
C ALA A 14 -2.60 -14.52 1.27
N THR A 15 -1.73 -13.85 2.02
CA THR A 15 -0.29 -14.12 2.06
C THR A 15 0.02 -14.90 3.33
N PRO A 16 0.53 -16.16 3.23
CA PRO A 16 0.89 -16.96 4.39
C PRO A 16 1.89 -16.24 5.29
N ILE A 17 1.73 -16.37 6.61
CA ILE A 17 2.56 -15.67 7.59
C ILE A 17 4.05 -16.06 7.49
N GLU A 18 4.35 -17.25 7.00
CA GLU A 18 5.71 -17.78 6.79
C GLU A 18 6.49 -16.92 5.78
N GLU A 19 5.80 -16.25 4.86
CA GLU A 19 6.41 -15.32 3.91
C GLU A 19 7.06 -14.11 4.61
N SER A 20 6.73 -13.86 5.88
CA SER A 20 7.36 -12.82 6.70
C SER A 20 8.87 -13.00 6.83
N LEU A 21 9.36 -14.24 6.79
CA LEU A 21 10.80 -14.53 6.85
C LEU A 21 11.56 -13.86 5.69
N LYS A 22 10.97 -13.83 4.50
CA LYS A 22 11.57 -13.17 3.33
C LYS A 22 11.68 -11.64 3.52
N LEU A 23 10.70 -11.05 4.21
CA LEU A 23 10.73 -9.62 4.51
C LEU A 23 11.79 -9.31 5.58
N ILE A 24 11.86 -10.15 6.61
CA ILE A 24 12.82 -10.01 7.72
C ILE A 24 14.26 -10.09 7.20
N GLU A 25 14.57 -10.99 6.27
CA GLU A 25 15.90 -11.12 5.64
C GLU A 25 16.35 -9.81 4.96
N LYS A 26 15.42 -9.03 4.43
CA LYS A 26 15.71 -7.74 3.77
C LYS A 26 15.72 -6.55 4.75
N ALA A 27 15.08 -6.68 5.90
CA ALA A 27 14.81 -5.56 6.82
C ALA A 27 16.08 -4.88 7.37
N GLY A 28 17.21 -5.59 7.43
CA GLY A 28 18.47 -5.01 7.88
C GLY A 28 18.96 -3.83 7.03
N ASN A 29 18.72 -3.87 5.73
CA ASN A 29 19.22 -2.91 4.74
C ASN A 29 18.16 -1.87 4.31
N TYR A 30 16.90 -2.06 4.68
CA TYR A 30 15.77 -1.23 4.26
C TYR A 30 14.96 -0.78 5.47
N ASP A 31 14.26 0.34 5.32
CA ASP A 31 13.39 0.85 6.37
C ASP A 31 11.99 0.25 6.27
N ILE A 32 11.59 -0.10 5.04
CA ILE A 32 10.31 -0.70 4.71
C ILE A 32 10.55 -1.83 3.71
N VAL A 33 9.96 -2.98 3.95
CA VAL A 33 9.94 -4.11 3.01
C VAL A 33 8.50 -4.49 2.74
N ILE A 34 8.10 -4.48 1.47
CA ILE A 34 6.74 -4.81 1.06
C ILE A 34 6.72 -6.12 0.28
N GLY A 35 5.69 -6.92 0.51
CA GLY A 35 5.38 -8.07 -0.32
C GLY A 35 4.92 -7.61 -1.71
N SER A 36 5.25 -8.37 -2.73
CA SER A 36 4.79 -8.15 -4.09
C SER A 36 4.20 -9.44 -4.65
N ARG A 37 2.94 -9.38 -5.05
CA ARG A 37 2.21 -10.53 -5.58
C ARG A 37 2.70 -10.84 -6.99
N SER A 38 3.53 -11.86 -7.13
CA SER A 38 4.21 -12.20 -8.40
C SER A 38 3.30 -12.89 -9.44
N GLY A 39 2.02 -13.09 -9.14
CA GLY A 39 1.09 -13.82 -10.00
C GLY A 39 0.46 -12.95 -11.09
N ARG A 40 0.69 -13.28 -12.37
CA ARG A 40 -0.23 -12.87 -13.44
C ARG A 40 -1.61 -13.42 -13.09
N ARG A 41 -2.58 -12.53 -12.88
CA ARG A 41 -4.00 -12.92 -12.76
C ARG A 41 -4.45 -13.55 -14.09
N LYS A 42 -4.23 -14.86 -14.25
CA LYS A 42 -4.70 -15.62 -15.42
C LYS A 42 -6.23 -15.53 -15.43
N GLY A 43 -6.81 -15.15 -16.58
CA GLY A 43 -8.26 -15.15 -16.77
C GLY A 43 -9.00 -13.85 -16.44
N ALA A 44 -8.32 -12.78 -16.06
CA ALA A 44 -8.99 -11.49 -15.84
C ALA A 44 -9.55 -10.91 -17.15
N PRO A 45 -10.82 -10.40 -17.15
CA PRO A 45 -11.42 -9.73 -18.32
C PRO A 45 -10.53 -8.60 -18.86
N VAL A 46 -10.54 -8.39 -20.19
CA VAL A 46 -9.69 -7.39 -20.85
C VAL A 46 -9.93 -5.98 -20.27
N LEU A 47 -11.19 -5.61 -20.05
CA LEU A 47 -11.55 -4.32 -19.45
C LEU A 47 -10.89 -4.13 -18.07
N ARG A 48 -10.92 -5.14 -17.22
CA ARG A 48 -10.26 -5.11 -15.90
C ARG A 48 -8.75 -4.89 -16.00
N ARG A 49 -8.12 -5.48 -17.01
CA ARG A 49 -6.68 -5.29 -17.25
C ARG A 49 -6.37 -3.85 -17.68
N ILE A 50 -7.15 -3.29 -18.61
CA ILE A 50 -6.99 -1.91 -19.07
C ILE A 50 -7.17 -0.93 -17.91
N MET A 51 -8.19 -1.09 -17.09
CA MET A 51 -8.43 -0.24 -15.91
C MET A 51 -7.30 -0.36 -14.88
N SER A 52 -6.79 -1.57 -14.64
CA SER A 52 -5.61 -1.78 -13.77
C SER A 52 -4.37 -1.05 -14.28
N TYR A 53 -4.06 -1.14 -15.57
CA TYR A 53 -2.94 -0.41 -16.15
C TYR A 53 -3.12 1.10 -16.07
N GLY A 54 -4.33 1.60 -16.32
CA GLY A 54 -4.69 3.01 -16.17
C GLY A 54 -4.47 3.50 -14.73
N ALA A 55 -4.96 2.75 -13.75
CA ALA A 55 -4.78 3.09 -12.32
C ALA A 55 -3.29 3.09 -11.92
N ILE A 56 -2.50 2.12 -12.39
CA ILE A 56 -1.04 2.09 -12.15
C ILE A 56 -0.37 3.32 -12.77
N LEU A 57 -0.73 3.69 -13.99
CA LEU A 57 -0.17 4.87 -14.67
C LEU A 57 -0.49 6.14 -13.89
N VAL A 58 -1.75 6.33 -13.46
CA VAL A 58 -2.17 7.49 -12.67
C VAL A 58 -1.42 7.52 -11.32
N LYS A 59 -1.34 6.41 -10.61
CA LYS A 59 -0.58 6.30 -9.37
C LYS A 59 0.88 6.73 -9.57
N ASN A 60 1.51 6.23 -10.62
CA ASN A 60 2.93 6.49 -10.89
C ASN A 60 3.17 7.97 -11.26
N THR A 61 2.34 8.53 -12.13
CA THR A 61 2.49 9.91 -12.60
C THR A 61 2.13 10.94 -11.53
N VAL A 62 1.04 10.71 -10.78
CA VAL A 62 0.52 11.66 -9.79
C VAL A 62 1.30 11.60 -8.48
N LEU A 63 1.58 10.38 -7.98
CA LEU A 63 2.24 10.19 -6.69
C LEU A 63 3.76 9.96 -6.81
N GLY A 64 4.28 9.67 -8.01
CA GLY A 64 5.71 9.40 -8.21
C GLY A 64 6.18 8.06 -7.64
N LEU A 65 5.28 7.06 -7.54
CA LEU A 65 5.58 5.73 -7.00
C LEU A 65 6.03 4.74 -8.07
N ASN A 66 6.86 5.21 -9.03
CA ASN A 66 7.29 4.43 -10.20
C ASN A 66 8.10 3.18 -9.86
N ASN A 67 8.83 3.22 -8.75
CA ASN A 67 9.73 2.15 -8.35
C ASN A 67 9.01 1.00 -7.61
N LEU A 68 7.72 1.16 -7.31
CA LEU A 68 6.92 0.20 -6.56
C LEU A 68 5.87 -0.46 -7.48
N LYS A 69 6.01 -1.77 -7.67
CA LYS A 69 5.14 -2.55 -8.57
C LYS A 69 3.80 -2.88 -7.92
N ASP A 70 3.82 -3.36 -6.68
CA ASP A 70 2.63 -3.80 -5.94
C ASP A 70 2.46 -3.02 -4.63
N THR A 71 1.94 -1.81 -4.73
CA THR A 71 1.71 -0.93 -3.57
C THR A 71 0.56 -1.39 -2.68
N GLN A 72 -0.34 -2.22 -3.20
CA GLN A 72 -1.57 -2.66 -2.52
C GLN A 72 -1.48 -4.08 -1.93
N CYS A 73 -0.29 -4.65 -1.84
CA CYS A 73 -0.11 -5.90 -1.11
C CYS A 73 -0.18 -5.62 0.39
N GLY A 74 -1.20 -6.14 1.07
CA GLY A 74 -1.40 -6.01 2.52
C GLY A 74 -0.39 -6.82 3.35
N PHE A 75 0.85 -6.91 2.92
CA PHE A 75 1.90 -7.66 3.60
C PHE A 75 3.19 -6.83 3.62
N LYS A 76 3.42 -6.09 4.71
CA LYS A 76 4.47 -5.09 4.80
C LYS A 76 5.18 -5.13 6.15
N LEU A 77 6.50 -4.98 6.14
CA LEU A 77 7.34 -4.90 7.33
C LEU A 77 8.02 -3.54 7.38
N PHE A 78 8.00 -2.90 8.53
CA PHE A 78 8.54 -1.57 8.77
C PHE A 78 9.52 -1.59 9.93
N LYS A 79 10.60 -0.83 9.85
CA LYS A 79 11.30 -0.41 11.06
C LYS A 79 10.32 0.40 11.93
N ARG A 80 10.31 0.16 13.23
CA ARG A 80 9.38 0.81 14.16
C ARG A 80 9.36 2.33 14.03
N ASN A 81 10.53 2.95 13.94
CA ASN A 81 10.60 4.42 13.84
C ASN A 81 10.01 4.94 12.53
N ALA A 82 10.25 4.25 11.41
CA ALA A 82 9.63 4.60 10.12
C ALA A 82 8.11 4.45 10.18
N ALA A 83 7.59 3.36 10.77
CA ALA A 83 6.15 3.17 10.94
C ALA A 83 5.52 4.31 11.75
N LEU A 84 6.09 4.66 12.90
CA LEU A 84 5.57 5.71 13.77
C LEU A 84 5.60 7.09 13.09
N ASP A 85 6.70 7.42 12.42
CA ASP A 85 6.85 8.70 11.72
C ASP A 85 5.82 8.84 10.58
N ILE A 86 5.57 7.77 9.84
CA ILE A 86 4.59 7.79 8.76
C ILE A 86 3.15 7.84 9.31
N ILE A 87 2.82 7.01 10.31
CA ILE A 87 1.46 6.94 10.88
C ILE A 87 1.03 8.29 11.45
N THR A 88 1.93 9.01 12.13
CA THR A 88 1.61 10.33 12.68
C THR A 88 1.32 11.40 11.61
N ARG A 89 1.72 11.15 10.37
CA ARG A 89 1.52 12.05 9.22
C ARG A 89 0.34 11.67 8.34
N LEU A 90 -0.29 10.52 8.52
CA LEU A 90 -1.50 10.14 7.79
C LEU A 90 -2.59 11.19 7.97
N LYS A 91 -3.29 11.56 6.92
CA LYS A 91 -4.36 12.56 6.91
C LYS A 91 -5.63 12.09 6.21
N VAL A 92 -5.48 11.39 5.08
CA VAL A 92 -6.64 10.91 4.32
C VAL A 92 -7.36 9.80 5.08
N PHE A 93 -6.61 8.96 5.80
CA PHE A 93 -7.14 7.77 6.48
C PHE A 93 -7.11 7.86 8.01
N HIS A 94 -6.81 9.04 8.57
CA HIS A 94 -6.79 9.23 10.03
C HIS A 94 -8.12 9.75 10.59
N ASP A 95 -8.78 10.69 9.90
CA ASP A 95 -9.82 11.51 10.52
C ASP A 95 -11.25 11.21 10.03
N GLU A 96 -11.47 10.42 8.98
CA GLU A 96 -12.78 10.37 8.30
C GLU A 96 -13.32 8.97 7.99
N HIS A 97 -12.63 7.91 8.35
CA HIS A 97 -13.15 6.56 8.10
C HIS A 97 -13.75 5.95 9.37
N GLU A 98 -15.01 6.25 9.63
CA GLU A 98 -15.87 5.24 10.23
C GLU A 98 -15.88 4.06 9.24
N ALA A 99 -15.33 2.93 9.66
CA ALA A 99 -15.29 1.71 8.86
C ALA A 99 -16.74 1.23 8.61
N THR A 100 -17.37 1.77 7.59
CA THR A 100 -18.65 1.30 7.08
C THR A 100 -18.39 0.11 6.17
N GLY A 101 -18.21 -1.08 6.77
CA GLY A 101 -18.01 -2.32 6.03
C GLY A 101 -16.64 -2.97 6.23
N SER A 102 -16.45 -4.10 5.59
CA SER A 102 -15.31 -5.03 5.80
C SER A 102 -14.06 -4.72 4.97
N SER A 103 -13.92 -3.55 4.36
CA SER A 103 -12.76 -3.23 3.54
C SER A 103 -12.09 -1.91 3.97
N VAL A 104 -10.84 -2.01 4.39
CA VAL A 104 -9.94 -0.85 4.44
C VAL A 104 -9.73 -0.38 3.01
N SER A 105 -9.93 0.92 2.75
CA SER A 105 -9.71 1.49 1.42
C SER A 105 -8.29 1.20 0.93
N ALA A 106 -8.16 0.80 -0.34
CA ALA A 106 -6.88 0.60 -1.01
C ALA A 106 -5.98 1.84 -1.00
N GLY A 107 -6.56 3.02 -0.75
CA GLY A 107 -5.85 4.28 -0.62
C GLY A 107 -4.96 4.38 0.60
N PHE A 108 -5.25 3.67 1.70
CA PHE A 108 -4.39 3.65 2.90
C PHE A 108 -2.96 3.27 2.56
N ASP A 109 -2.79 2.18 1.84
CA ASP A 109 -1.47 1.70 1.40
C ASP A 109 -0.74 2.72 0.52
N LEU A 110 -1.48 3.43 -0.33
CA LEU A 110 -0.91 4.45 -1.21
C LEU A 110 -0.45 5.67 -0.43
N GLU A 111 -1.25 6.15 0.53
CA GLU A 111 -0.86 7.29 1.38
C GLU A 111 0.40 6.96 2.19
N PHE A 112 0.43 5.77 2.79
CA PHE A 112 1.55 5.30 3.58
C PHE A 112 2.86 5.27 2.77
N LEU A 113 2.85 4.64 1.60
CA LEU A 113 4.02 4.54 0.73
C LEU A 113 4.40 5.87 0.09
N TYR A 114 3.43 6.74 -0.16
CA TYR A 114 3.68 8.10 -0.63
C TYR A 114 4.48 8.90 0.39
N ILE A 115 4.04 8.94 1.65
CA ILE A 115 4.73 9.62 2.75
C ILE A 115 6.13 9.02 2.93
N ALA A 116 6.25 7.69 2.96
CA ALA A 116 7.53 6.99 3.06
C ALA A 116 8.52 7.42 1.97
N THR A 117 8.05 7.50 0.73
CA THR A 117 8.88 7.91 -0.42
C THR A 117 9.31 9.37 -0.30
N LYS A 118 8.42 10.26 0.15
CA LYS A 118 8.74 11.68 0.35
C LYS A 118 9.75 11.90 1.48
N LEU A 119 9.67 11.12 2.53
CA LEU A 119 10.63 11.10 3.64
C LEU A 119 11.94 10.37 3.29
N LYS A 120 12.08 9.88 2.04
CA LYS A 120 13.28 9.18 1.53
C LYS A 120 13.63 7.90 2.29
N TYR A 121 12.64 7.23 2.89
CA TYR A 121 12.85 5.90 3.45
C TYR A 121 13.21 4.90 2.36
N LYS A 122 14.16 4.00 2.68
CA LYS A 122 14.57 2.92 1.76
C LYS A 122 13.52 1.84 1.73
N ILE A 123 12.86 1.66 0.58
CA ILE A 123 11.80 0.67 0.37
C ILE A 123 12.31 -0.44 -0.53
N SER A 124 12.03 -1.69 -0.18
CA SER A 124 12.29 -2.87 -1.02
C SER A 124 11.02 -3.66 -1.25
N GLU A 125 10.90 -4.29 -2.42
CA GLU A 125 9.85 -5.27 -2.73
C GLU A 125 10.43 -6.69 -2.72
N VAL A 126 9.65 -7.62 -2.17
CA VAL A 126 9.99 -9.04 -2.12
C VAL A 126 8.83 -9.85 -2.70
N PRO A 127 9.08 -10.74 -3.66
CA PRO A 127 8.04 -11.62 -4.17
C PRO A 127 7.52 -12.54 -3.06
N VAL A 128 6.19 -12.52 -2.85
CA VAL A 128 5.51 -13.38 -1.88
C VAL A 128 4.48 -14.26 -2.56
N SER A 129 4.25 -15.44 -1.99
CA SER A 129 3.14 -16.30 -2.38
C SER A 129 1.85 -15.66 -1.94
N TRP A 130 0.88 -15.59 -2.84
CA TRP A 130 -0.44 -15.03 -2.56
C TRP A 130 -1.51 -15.96 -3.09
N GLN A 131 -2.49 -16.28 -2.26
CA GLN A 131 -3.62 -17.12 -2.62
C GLN A 131 -4.88 -16.25 -2.68
N HIS A 132 -5.67 -16.45 -3.74
CA HIS A 132 -6.96 -15.77 -3.82
C HIS A 132 -7.92 -16.38 -2.80
N VAL A 133 -8.29 -15.59 -1.81
CA VAL A 133 -9.38 -15.93 -0.90
C VAL A 133 -10.65 -15.32 -1.50
N GLU A 134 -11.68 -16.14 -1.73
CA GLU A 134 -12.98 -15.67 -2.21
C GLU A 134 -13.61 -14.76 -1.14
N THR A 135 -13.39 -13.48 -1.27
CA THR A 135 -14.08 -12.45 -0.50
C THR A 135 -15.23 -11.90 -1.32
N LYS A 136 -16.35 -11.61 -0.62
CA LYS A 136 -17.62 -11.13 -1.18
C LYS A 136 -17.44 -10.00 -2.21
N ASN A 137 -18.21 -10.08 -3.29
CA ASN A 137 -18.59 -9.03 -4.25
C ASN A 137 -17.75 -7.75 -4.25
N VAL A 138 -16.58 -7.80 -4.86
CA VAL A 138 -15.77 -6.62 -5.16
C VAL A 138 -16.39 -5.92 -6.36
N ASN A 139 -16.95 -4.74 -6.18
CA ASN A 139 -17.40 -3.90 -7.27
C ASN A 139 -16.20 -3.17 -7.87
N PHE A 140 -15.56 -3.79 -8.85
CA PHE A 140 -14.31 -3.34 -9.43
C PHE A 140 -14.34 -1.90 -9.96
N ILE A 141 -15.48 -1.44 -10.48
CA ILE A 141 -15.63 -0.07 -11.01
C ILE A 141 -15.66 0.93 -9.86
N SER A 142 -16.46 0.67 -8.84
CA SER A 142 -16.55 1.50 -7.64
C SER A 142 -15.17 1.62 -6.96
N ASP A 143 -14.50 0.50 -6.73
CA ASP A 143 -13.19 0.46 -6.07
C ASP A 143 -12.12 1.22 -6.87
N THR A 144 -12.18 1.15 -8.22
CA THR A 144 -11.26 1.92 -9.07
C THR A 144 -11.50 3.42 -8.95
N ILE A 145 -12.77 3.85 -8.94
CA ILE A 145 -13.13 5.28 -8.80
C ILE A 145 -12.70 5.79 -7.41
N GLU A 146 -12.93 5.02 -6.35
CA GLU A 146 -12.49 5.37 -5.00
C GLU A 146 -10.96 5.50 -4.92
N SER A 147 -10.23 4.54 -5.46
CA SER A 147 -8.77 4.60 -5.51
C SER A 147 -8.26 5.84 -6.26
N LEU A 148 -8.92 6.25 -7.34
CA LEU A 148 -8.56 7.48 -8.06
C LEU A 148 -8.83 8.74 -7.23
N LYS A 149 -9.95 8.80 -6.51
CA LYS A 149 -10.26 9.90 -5.58
C LYS A 149 -9.20 9.98 -4.48
N ASP A 150 -8.80 8.86 -3.91
CA ASP A 150 -7.77 8.79 -2.88
C ASP A 150 -6.42 9.30 -3.40
N ILE A 151 -6.01 8.91 -4.61
CA ILE A 151 -4.79 9.42 -5.25
C ILE A 151 -4.83 10.95 -5.38
N LEU A 152 -5.95 11.52 -5.83
CA LEU A 152 -6.11 12.95 -5.97
C LEU A 152 -6.11 13.66 -4.60
N LYS A 153 -6.75 13.07 -3.59
CA LYS A 153 -6.79 13.61 -2.21
C LYS A 153 -5.39 13.63 -1.59
N ILE A 154 -4.63 12.53 -1.73
CA ILE A 154 -3.23 12.44 -1.30
C ILE A 154 -2.40 13.54 -1.98
N LYS A 155 -2.54 13.69 -3.30
CA LYS A 155 -1.82 14.72 -4.04
C LYS A 155 -2.18 16.13 -3.58
N TYR A 156 -3.45 16.42 -3.40
CA TYR A 156 -3.94 17.70 -2.88
C TYR A 156 -3.35 18.01 -1.50
N TYR A 157 -3.35 17.04 -0.57
CA TYR A 157 -2.78 17.22 0.77
C TYR A 157 -1.28 17.43 0.73
N SER A 158 -0.60 16.81 -0.21
CA SER A 158 0.82 17.07 -0.42
C SER A 158 1.09 18.49 -0.91
N LEU A 159 0.34 18.97 -1.90
CA LEU A 159 0.49 20.31 -2.45
C LEU A 159 0.13 21.41 -1.43
N THR A 160 -0.82 21.14 -0.55
CA THR A 160 -1.22 22.05 0.53
C THR A 160 -0.38 21.89 1.81
N ASN A 161 0.72 21.12 1.74
CA ASN A 161 1.67 20.88 2.83
C ASN A 161 1.04 20.32 4.13
N LYS A 162 -0.08 19.57 4.01
CA LYS A 162 -0.76 18.99 5.17
C LYS A 162 0.04 17.86 5.85
N TYR A 163 0.96 17.22 5.12
CA TYR A 163 1.77 16.11 5.64
C TYR A 163 3.03 16.57 6.39
N ASP A 164 3.36 17.86 6.36
CA ASP A 164 4.60 18.40 6.92
C ASP A 164 5.85 17.58 6.48
N LEU A 165 6.02 17.47 5.16
CA LEU A 165 7.08 16.67 4.53
C LEU A 165 8.39 17.46 4.32
N LYS A 166 8.52 18.63 4.93
CA LYS A 166 9.77 19.39 4.86
C LYS A 166 10.81 18.71 5.74
N ALA A 167 11.79 18.05 5.11
CA ALA A 167 13.04 17.63 5.72
C ALA A 167 14.08 18.73 5.55
#